data_e7da275d8746f8bad8ac729b09fbcc61
#
_entry.id   e7da275d8746f8bad8ac729b09fbcc61
#
_cell.length_a   1.000
_cell.length_b   1.000
_cell.length_c   1.000
_cell.angle_alpha   90.00
_cell.angle_beta   90.00
_cell.angle_gamma   90.00
#
_symmetry.space_group_name_H-M   'P 1'
#
loop_
_entity.id
_entity.type
_entity.pdbx_description
1 polymer ?
#
loop_
_entity_poly.entity_id
_entity_poly.type
_entity_poly.pdbx_seq_one_letter_code
_entity_poly.pdbx_strand_id
1 'polypeptide(L)'
;SFLPGGVDVTSAIPSFDLCTTEDSGFMPVLICDDGTQIELPPHSAAELLLAAAEIDLTTYTDAVRHLRETHPLFEEKLDISVLEYRDFLSQALELPEQLRRTDPVGWLDARMHLRAALQQPDDGSASFLLYSGQRILQAIERPVLLQVRLRNIFEMIFDNMDISTPHRQWEYLRTVYPDVAQQCDPIHLKEVTEPFRFSAVNGWNYYLTILSLYFAQEAQRITRCVHCWEYFIPPTRKRTLYCDRRYDGQTCKRRGANLMRHERDEQDEALFIYRQ
;
A
#
# COMPACT_ATOMS: atom_id res chain seq x y z
N SER A 1 -15.28 22.09 -25.85
CA SER A 1 -13.98 21.43 -25.94
C SER A 1 -12.93 22.31 -25.28
N PHE A 2 -12.60 22.03 -23.98
CA PHE A 2 -11.67 22.84 -23.18
C PHE A 2 -10.31 22.14 -22.92
N LEU A 3 -10.01 21.09 -23.65
CA LEU A 3 -8.68 20.47 -23.58
C LEU A 3 -7.84 20.96 -24.77
N PRO A 4 -6.65 21.54 -24.53
CA PRO A 4 -5.72 21.88 -25.58
C PRO A 4 -5.07 20.60 -26.12
N GLY A 5 -5.29 20.30 -27.38
CA GLY A 5 -4.64 19.22 -28.12
C GLY A 5 -5.46 17.93 -28.15
N GLY A 6 -5.94 17.58 -29.35
CA GLY A 6 -6.50 16.26 -29.61
C GLY A 6 -5.47 15.18 -29.25
N VAL A 7 -5.70 14.46 -28.18
CA VAL A 7 -4.89 13.31 -27.80
C VAL A 7 -5.28 12.18 -28.73
N ASP A 8 -4.35 11.79 -29.59
CA ASP A 8 -4.47 10.61 -30.46
C ASP A 8 -4.68 9.37 -29.55
N VAL A 9 -5.87 8.76 -29.65
CA VAL A 9 -6.34 7.75 -28.69
C VAL A 9 -5.84 6.35 -29.09
N THR A 10 -4.54 6.20 -29.26
CA THR A 10 -3.85 4.91 -29.13
C THR A 10 -3.20 4.79 -27.74
N SER A 11 -3.89 5.27 -26.71
CA SER A 11 -3.37 5.18 -25.37
C SER A 11 -3.41 3.74 -24.88
N ALA A 12 -2.27 3.24 -24.39
CA ALA A 12 -2.19 1.97 -23.70
C ALA A 12 -3.21 1.95 -22.54
N ILE A 13 -3.80 0.79 -22.27
CA ILE A 13 -4.63 0.62 -21.07
C ILE A 13 -3.67 0.56 -19.88
N PRO A 14 -3.74 1.51 -18.94
CA PRO A 14 -2.89 1.48 -17.76
C PRO A 14 -3.13 0.18 -16.98
N SER A 15 -2.04 -0.44 -16.52
CA SER A 15 -2.13 -1.67 -15.73
C SER A 15 -0.97 -1.78 -14.75
N PHE A 16 -1.19 -2.62 -13.74
CA PHE A 16 -0.20 -2.99 -12.74
C PHE A 16 0.18 -4.44 -13.01
N ASP A 17 1.36 -4.66 -13.55
CA ASP A 17 1.82 -5.99 -13.88
C ASP A 17 2.85 -6.47 -12.86
N LEU A 18 2.85 -7.75 -12.62
CA LEU A 18 3.80 -8.44 -11.76
C LEU A 18 4.38 -9.60 -12.55
N CYS A 19 5.65 -9.49 -12.91
CA CYS A 19 6.37 -10.49 -13.69
C CYS A 19 7.21 -11.37 -12.76
N THR A 20 7.18 -12.69 -12.93
CA THR A 20 8.10 -13.59 -12.22
C THR A 20 9.51 -13.45 -12.76
N THR A 21 10.51 -13.55 -11.87
CA THR A 21 11.93 -13.54 -12.23
C THR A 21 12.51 -14.95 -12.09
N GLU A 22 13.69 -15.18 -12.69
CA GLU A 22 14.39 -16.47 -12.62
C GLU A 22 14.72 -16.89 -11.18
N ASP A 23 14.98 -15.92 -10.30
CA ASP A 23 15.30 -16.15 -8.87
C ASP A 23 14.06 -16.32 -7.98
N SER A 24 12.89 -16.64 -8.55
CA SER A 24 11.61 -16.77 -7.82
C SER A 24 11.13 -15.50 -7.10
N GLY A 25 11.62 -14.35 -7.54
CA GLY A 25 11.14 -13.02 -7.15
C GLY A 25 10.04 -12.52 -8.09
N PHE A 26 9.57 -11.31 -7.81
CA PHE A 26 8.58 -10.62 -8.63
C PHE A 26 9.09 -9.23 -8.99
N MET A 27 9.03 -8.89 -10.26
CA MET A 27 9.34 -7.58 -10.78
C MET A 27 8.04 -6.83 -11.08
N PRO A 28 7.71 -5.79 -10.34
CA PRO A 28 6.57 -4.95 -10.67
C PRO A 28 6.85 -4.12 -11.93
N VAL A 29 5.86 -4.09 -12.84
CA VAL A 29 5.90 -3.28 -14.06
C VAL A 29 4.62 -2.47 -14.14
N LEU A 30 4.73 -1.16 -14.03
CA LEU A 30 3.60 -0.25 -14.14
C LEU A 30 3.51 0.25 -15.58
N ILE A 31 2.37 0.06 -16.22
CA ILE A 31 2.11 0.56 -17.57
C ILE A 31 1.27 1.82 -17.46
N CYS A 32 1.84 2.95 -17.89
CA CYS A 32 1.17 4.24 -17.90
C CYS A 32 0.24 4.39 -19.11
N ASP A 33 -0.64 5.37 -19.07
CA ASP A 33 -1.60 5.70 -20.12
C ASP A 33 -0.96 6.18 -21.42
N ASP A 34 0.28 6.65 -21.37
CA ASP A 34 1.10 7.03 -22.53
C ASP A 34 1.93 5.85 -23.10
N GLY A 35 1.76 4.65 -22.55
CA GLY A 35 2.51 3.46 -22.90
C GLY A 35 3.89 3.37 -22.23
N THR A 36 4.29 4.36 -21.42
CA THR A 36 5.53 4.30 -20.65
C THR A 36 5.46 3.15 -19.65
N GLN A 37 6.54 2.36 -19.56
CA GLN A 37 6.69 1.30 -18.58
C GLN A 37 7.65 1.75 -17.47
N ILE A 38 7.26 1.53 -16.23
CA ILE A 38 8.09 1.76 -15.04
C ILE A 38 8.34 0.39 -14.42
N GLU A 39 9.57 -0.10 -14.56
CA GLU A 39 10.02 -1.32 -13.92
C GLU A 39 10.56 -0.99 -12.53
N LEU A 40 10.06 -1.69 -11.51
CA LEU A 40 10.57 -1.58 -10.14
C LEU A 40 11.53 -2.74 -9.87
N PRO A 41 12.46 -2.60 -8.92
CA PRO A 41 13.38 -3.67 -8.58
C PRO A 41 12.65 -4.96 -8.21
N PRO A 42 13.19 -6.14 -8.57
CA PRO A 42 12.60 -7.42 -8.22
C PRO A 42 12.72 -7.67 -6.71
N HIS A 43 11.64 -8.17 -6.13
CA HIS A 43 11.51 -8.48 -4.70
C HIS A 43 10.66 -9.73 -4.49
N SER A 44 10.75 -10.32 -3.31
CA SER A 44 9.78 -11.31 -2.87
C SER A 44 8.41 -10.66 -2.60
N ALA A 45 7.34 -11.46 -2.59
CA ALA A 45 6.01 -10.95 -2.25
C ALA A 45 5.95 -10.33 -0.85
N ALA A 46 6.69 -10.89 0.12
CA ALA A 46 6.79 -10.34 1.46
C ALA A 46 7.46 -8.96 1.49
N GLU A 47 8.55 -8.77 0.74
CA GLU A 47 9.25 -7.48 0.64
C GLU A 47 8.39 -6.43 -0.04
N LEU A 48 7.67 -6.78 -1.12
CA LEU A 48 6.76 -5.87 -1.81
C LEU A 48 5.62 -5.40 -0.90
N LEU A 49 5.01 -6.32 -0.14
CA LEU A 49 3.96 -5.99 0.82
C LEU A 49 4.50 -5.10 1.95
N LEU A 50 5.67 -5.44 2.50
CA LEU A 50 6.26 -4.68 3.60
C LEU A 50 6.64 -3.28 3.14
N ALA A 51 7.29 -3.14 1.98
CA ALA A 51 7.65 -1.85 1.41
C ALA A 51 6.40 -0.97 1.19
N ALA A 52 5.31 -1.53 0.67
CA ALA A 52 4.06 -0.81 0.47
C ALA A 52 3.42 -0.35 1.79
N ALA A 53 3.47 -1.18 2.85
CA ALA A 53 2.92 -0.82 4.15
C ALA A 53 3.75 0.25 4.89
N GLU A 54 5.05 0.35 4.60
CA GLU A 54 5.99 1.31 5.20
C GLU A 54 6.06 2.67 4.47
N ILE A 55 5.36 2.85 3.35
CA ILE A 55 5.33 4.14 2.65
C ILE A 55 4.79 5.24 3.58
N ASP A 56 5.55 6.31 3.74
CA ASP A 56 5.11 7.49 4.47
C ASP A 56 4.33 8.44 3.55
N LEU A 57 3.01 8.48 3.73
CA LEU A 57 2.10 9.38 3.02
C LEU A 57 1.68 10.59 3.85
N THR A 58 2.33 10.90 4.96
CA THR A 58 1.92 11.98 5.87
C THR A 58 1.83 13.31 5.14
N THR A 59 2.91 13.73 4.46
CA THR A 59 2.95 15.00 3.71
C THR A 59 1.88 15.05 2.61
N TYR A 60 1.70 13.94 1.89
CA TYR A 60 0.67 13.85 0.86
C TYR A 60 -0.74 13.94 1.44
N THR A 61 -1.00 13.23 2.52
CA THR A 61 -2.29 13.24 3.23
C THR A 61 -2.64 14.64 3.73
N ASP A 62 -1.66 15.35 4.27
CA ASP A 62 -1.85 16.73 4.75
C ASP A 62 -2.14 17.68 3.59
N ALA A 63 -1.48 17.52 2.44
CA ALA A 63 -1.74 18.33 1.25
C ALA A 63 -3.16 18.07 0.68
N VAL A 64 -3.60 16.82 0.61
CA VAL A 64 -4.96 16.47 0.17
C VAL A 64 -6.01 17.02 1.14
N ARG A 65 -5.76 16.90 2.45
CA ARG A 65 -6.64 17.45 3.48
C ARG A 65 -6.73 18.96 3.37
N HIS A 66 -5.59 19.63 3.23
CA HIS A 66 -5.54 21.09 3.06
C HIS A 66 -6.36 21.55 1.84
N LEU A 67 -6.20 20.87 0.69
CA LEU A 67 -6.99 21.18 -0.51
C LEU A 67 -8.49 21.02 -0.25
N ARG A 68 -8.91 19.97 0.44
CA ARG A 68 -10.33 19.73 0.80
C ARG A 68 -10.88 20.81 1.71
N GLU A 69 -10.14 21.21 2.74
CA GLU A 69 -10.62 22.10 3.81
C GLU A 69 -10.59 23.58 3.42
N THR A 70 -9.69 23.96 2.53
CA THR A 70 -9.45 25.38 2.21
C THR A 70 -9.99 25.80 0.85
N HIS A 71 -10.29 24.87 -0.06
CA HIS A 71 -10.72 25.24 -1.39
C HIS A 71 -12.21 25.60 -1.41
N PRO A 72 -12.59 26.79 -1.98
CA PRO A 72 -13.98 27.29 -2.04
C PRO A 72 -14.98 26.32 -2.66
N LEU A 73 -14.52 25.40 -3.53
CA LEU A 73 -15.33 24.37 -4.18
C LEU A 73 -16.09 23.48 -3.17
N PHE A 74 -15.57 23.31 -1.95
CA PHE A 74 -16.13 22.45 -0.91
C PHE A 74 -16.78 23.22 0.24
N GLU A 75 -16.81 24.55 0.16
CA GLU A 75 -17.65 25.37 1.04
C GLU A 75 -19.12 25.17 0.65
N GLU A 76 -20.05 25.33 1.59
CA GLU A 76 -21.51 25.19 1.37
C GLU A 76 -22.10 26.30 0.44
N LYS A 77 -21.36 26.72 -0.55
CA LYS A 77 -21.79 27.70 -1.55
C LYS A 77 -22.33 26.99 -2.80
N LEU A 78 -23.54 27.33 -3.18
CA LEU A 78 -24.21 26.79 -4.38
C LEU A 78 -23.70 27.43 -5.69
N ASP A 79 -22.92 28.50 -5.62
CA ASP A 79 -22.45 29.24 -6.80
C ASP A 79 -20.93 29.08 -6.97
N ILE A 80 -20.56 28.04 -7.70
CA ILE A 80 -19.17 27.71 -8.00
C ILE A 80 -18.80 28.32 -9.34
N SER A 81 -17.79 29.16 -9.35
CA SER A 81 -17.28 29.74 -10.59
C SER A 81 -16.36 28.76 -11.34
N VAL A 82 -16.36 28.88 -12.68
CA VAL A 82 -15.43 28.11 -13.55
C VAL A 82 -13.97 28.39 -13.17
N LEU A 83 -13.68 29.58 -12.66
CA LEU A 83 -12.32 29.96 -12.26
C LEU A 83 -11.87 29.21 -11.01
N GLU A 84 -12.72 29.11 -9.99
CA GLU A 84 -12.46 28.32 -8.77
C GLU A 84 -12.28 26.83 -9.09
N TYR A 85 -13.12 26.29 -9.99
CA TYR A 85 -12.96 24.90 -10.43
C TYR A 85 -11.62 24.66 -11.16
N ARG A 86 -11.18 25.59 -12.01
CA ARG A 86 -9.88 25.48 -12.69
C ARG A 86 -8.70 25.56 -11.74
N ASP A 87 -8.78 26.41 -10.73
CA ASP A 87 -7.75 26.51 -9.69
C ASP A 87 -7.65 25.20 -8.90
N PHE A 88 -8.79 24.67 -8.45
CA PHE A 88 -8.86 23.36 -7.82
C PHE A 88 -8.27 22.25 -8.70
N LEU A 89 -8.66 22.19 -9.97
CA LEU A 89 -8.19 21.19 -10.91
C LEU A 89 -6.67 21.25 -11.08
N SER A 90 -6.10 22.45 -11.22
CA SER A 90 -4.65 22.63 -11.34
C SER A 90 -3.91 22.06 -10.13
N GLN A 91 -4.35 22.39 -8.91
CA GLN A 91 -3.75 21.88 -7.68
C GLN A 91 -3.93 20.35 -7.54
N ALA A 92 -5.14 19.84 -7.81
CA ALA A 92 -5.44 18.42 -7.70
C ALA A 92 -4.63 17.54 -8.67
N LEU A 93 -4.32 18.03 -9.88
CA LEU A 93 -3.55 17.29 -10.87
C LEU A 93 -2.05 17.21 -10.53
N GLU A 94 -1.53 18.16 -9.77
CA GLU A 94 -0.12 18.18 -9.35
C GLU A 94 0.15 17.26 -8.15
N LEU A 95 -0.84 17.03 -7.28
CA LEU A 95 -0.65 16.26 -6.06
C LEU A 95 -0.13 14.83 -6.28
N PRO A 96 -0.73 14.01 -7.16
CA PRO A 96 -0.23 12.65 -7.35
C PRO A 96 1.20 12.58 -7.88
N GLU A 97 1.65 13.58 -8.62
CA GLU A 97 3.03 13.60 -9.16
C GLU A 97 4.10 13.58 -8.06
N GLN A 98 3.77 14.05 -6.85
CA GLN A 98 4.65 13.96 -5.68
C GLN A 98 4.93 12.50 -5.28
N LEU A 99 4.02 11.58 -5.59
CA LEU A 99 4.12 10.16 -5.24
C LEU A 99 4.92 9.33 -6.27
N ARG A 100 5.16 9.86 -7.46
CA ARG A 100 5.74 9.08 -8.58
C ARG A 100 6.98 8.29 -8.21
N ARG A 101 7.81 8.79 -7.30
CA ARG A 101 9.07 8.15 -6.85
C ARG A 101 8.92 7.37 -5.57
N THR A 102 8.05 7.80 -4.66
CA THR A 102 7.91 7.24 -3.30
C THR A 102 6.83 6.18 -3.23
N ASP A 103 5.75 6.35 -3.99
CA ASP A 103 4.63 5.41 -4.11
C ASP A 103 4.15 5.33 -5.58
N PRO A 104 4.90 4.69 -6.47
CA PRO A 104 4.53 4.63 -7.88
C PRO A 104 3.21 3.87 -8.13
N VAL A 105 2.82 2.94 -7.26
CA VAL A 105 1.53 2.24 -7.34
C VAL A 105 0.38 3.19 -7.01
N GLY A 106 0.46 3.89 -5.89
CA GLY A 106 -0.52 4.91 -5.50
C GLY A 106 -0.62 6.04 -6.51
N TRP A 107 0.51 6.51 -7.04
CA TRP A 107 0.57 7.49 -8.11
C TRP A 107 -0.22 7.06 -9.35
N LEU A 108 0.04 5.84 -9.87
CA LEU A 108 -0.64 5.34 -11.06
C LEU A 108 -2.14 5.13 -10.80
N ASP A 109 -2.50 4.56 -9.64
CA ASP A 109 -3.91 4.35 -9.25
C ASP A 109 -4.69 5.67 -9.19
N ALA A 110 -4.10 6.72 -8.59
CA ALA A 110 -4.68 8.06 -8.56
C ALA A 110 -4.85 8.64 -9.97
N ARG A 111 -3.84 8.54 -10.84
CA ARG A 111 -3.90 9.03 -12.23
C ARG A 111 -4.99 8.36 -13.04
N MET A 112 -5.14 7.04 -12.93
CA MET A 112 -6.19 6.29 -13.61
C MET A 112 -7.59 6.80 -13.22
N HIS A 113 -7.81 7.02 -11.94
CA HIS A 113 -9.09 7.53 -11.42
C HIS A 113 -9.33 9.00 -11.77
N LEU A 114 -8.28 9.83 -11.75
CA LEU A 114 -8.34 11.21 -12.23
C LEU A 114 -8.75 11.27 -13.70
N ARG A 115 -8.11 10.46 -14.55
CA ARG A 115 -8.48 10.39 -15.95
C ARG A 115 -9.94 10.01 -16.15
N ALA A 116 -10.40 8.99 -15.42
CA ALA A 116 -11.81 8.57 -15.47
C ALA A 116 -12.77 9.67 -14.98
N ALA A 117 -12.38 10.46 -13.98
CA ALA A 117 -13.16 11.59 -13.51
C ALA A 117 -13.24 12.71 -14.55
N LEU A 118 -12.15 12.96 -15.29
CA LEU A 118 -12.04 14.02 -16.28
C LEU A 118 -12.69 13.68 -17.64
N GLN A 119 -12.95 12.41 -17.94
CA GLN A 119 -13.57 11.97 -19.20
C GLN A 119 -15.09 12.16 -19.23
N GLN A 120 -15.71 12.66 -18.16
CA GLN A 120 -17.15 12.87 -18.14
C GLN A 120 -17.54 14.08 -18.99
N PRO A 121 -18.70 14.01 -19.68
CA PRO A 121 -19.21 15.13 -20.47
C PRO A 121 -19.52 16.31 -19.56
N ASP A 122 -18.98 17.47 -19.90
CA ASP A 122 -19.18 18.75 -19.20
C ASP A 122 -20.45 19.42 -19.76
N ASP A 123 -21.44 19.63 -18.92
CA ASP A 123 -22.65 20.38 -19.23
C ASP A 123 -22.58 21.85 -18.77
N GLY A 124 -21.46 22.27 -18.18
CA GLY A 124 -21.19 23.62 -17.69
C GLY A 124 -22.03 24.05 -16.48
N SER A 125 -22.80 23.15 -15.90
CA SER A 125 -23.62 23.47 -14.71
C SER A 125 -22.78 23.51 -13.42
N ALA A 126 -23.19 24.31 -12.44
CA ALA A 126 -22.56 24.35 -11.13
C ALA A 126 -22.63 22.97 -10.42
N SER A 127 -23.72 22.22 -10.63
CA SER A 127 -23.88 20.88 -10.12
C SER A 127 -22.87 19.89 -10.72
N PHE A 128 -22.58 20.03 -12.02
CA PHE A 128 -21.55 19.25 -12.69
C PHE A 128 -20.16 19.58 -12.13
N LEU A 129 -19.81 20.86 -11.96
CA LEU A 129 -18.52 21.28 -11.43
C LEU A 129 -18.27 20.73 -10.01
N LEU A 130 -19.29 20.78 -9.15
CA LEU A 130 -19.22 20.22 -7.80
C LEU A 130 -19.04 18.69 -7.83
N TYR A 131 -19.86 17.99 -8.63
CA TYR A 131 -19.77 16.54 -8.74
C TYR A 131 -18.43 16.08 -9.30
N SER A 132 -17.95 16.74 -10.34
CA SER A 132 -16.64 16.47 -10.94
C SER A 132 -15.52 16.76 -9.94
N GLY A 133 -15.57 17.87 -9.20
CA GLY A 133 -14.62 18.19 -8.13
C GLY A 133 -14.57 17.12 -7.04
N GLN A 134 -15.72 16.60 -6.60
CA GLN A 134 -15.78 15.52 -5.62
C GLN A 134 -15.13 14.22 -6.15
N ARG A 135 -15.35 13.87 -7.42
CA ARG A 135 -14.72 12.69 -8.03
C ARG A 135 -13.21 12.85 -8.19
N ILE A 136 -12.75 14.03 -8.54
CA ILE A 136 -11.32 14.35 -8.60
C ILE A 136 -10.70 14.24 -7.20
N LEU A 137 -11.36 14.77 -6.17
CA LEU A 137 -10.91 14.63 -4.78
C LEU A 137 -10.81 13.17 -4.36
N GLN A 138 -11.84 12.36 -4.65
CA GLN A 138 -11.81 10.92 -4.39
C GLN A 138 -10.66 10.22 -5.12
N ALA A 139 -10.32 10.65 -6.34
CA ALA A 139 -9.21 10.09 -7.09
C ALA A 139 -7.85 10.37 -6.45
N ILE A 140 -7.61 11.60 -5.99
CA ILE A 140 -6.36 11.96 -5.30
C ILE A 140 -6.26 11.40 -3.89
N GLU A 141 -7.36 10.97 -3.26
CA GLU A 141 -7.37 10.27 -1.97
C GLU A 141 -7.04 8.77 -2.09
N ARG A 142 -7.09 8.21 -3.29
CA ARG A 142 -6.87 6.79 -3.53
C ARG A 142 -5.58 6.23 -2.91
N PRO A 143 -4.40 6.86 -3.03
CA PRO A 143 -3.17 6.36 -2.43
C PRO A 143 -3.29 6.18 -0.92
N VAL A 144 -3.89 7.15 -0.23
CA VAL A 144 -4.12 7.08 1.23
C VAL A 144 -5.07 5.93 1.57
N LEU A 145 -6.16 5.77 0.81
CA LEU A 145 -7.11 4.67 1.02
C LEU A 145 -6.50 3.30 0.78
N LEU A 146 -5.65 3.16 -0.25
CA LEU A 146 -4.92 1.92 -0.52
C LEU A 146 -4.02 1.55 0.66
N GLN A 147 -3.26 2.51 1.17
CA GLN A 147 -2.37 2.28 2.30
C GLN A 147 -3.13 1.94 3.59
N VAL A 148 -4.22 2.64 3.89
CA VAL A 148 -5.07 2.33 5.05
C VAL A 148 -5.62 0.91 4.95
N ARG A 149 -6.13 0.50 3.78
CA ARG A 149 -6.62 -0.87 3.57
C ARG A 149 -5.52 -1.91 3.74
N LEU A 150 -4.33 -1.65 3.19
CA LEU A 150 -3.19 -2.56 3.32
C LEU A 150 -2.75 -2.69 4.78
N ARG A 151 -2.65 -1.59 5.53
CA ARG A 151 -2.32 -1.60 6.96
C ARG A 151 -3.36 -2.36 7.78
N ASN A 152 -4.65 -2.19 7.50
CA ASN A 152 -5.71 -2.96 8.17
C ASN A 152 -5.54 -4.48 7.94
N ILE A 153 -5.20 -4.89 6.71
CA ILE A 153 -4.89 -6.30 6.43
C ILE A 153 -3.65 -6.77 7.21
N PHE A 154 -2.62 -5.94 7.31
CA PHE A 154 -1.43 -6.26 8.11
C PHE A 154 -1.78 -6.49 9.57
N GLU A 155 -2.57 -5.62 10.18
CA GLU A 155 -3.05 -5.79 11.56
C GLU A 155 -3.87 -7.06 11.72
N MET A 156 -4.78 -7.36 10.80
CA MET A 156 -5.60 -8.56 10.84
C MET A 156 -4.77 -9.85 10.79
N ILE A 157 -3.71 -9.89 10.00
CA ILE A 157 -2.99 -11.12 9.69
C ILE A 157 -1.72 -11.26 10.53
N PHE A 158 -0.92 -10.19 10.64
CA PHE A 158 0.45 -10.27 11.15
C PHE A 158 0.60 -9.87 12.61
N ASP A 159 -0.42 -9.32 13.25
CA ASP A 159 -0.41 -9.03 14.68
C ASP A 159 -0.52 -10.29 15.53
N ASN A 160 -1.06 -11.37 14.96
CA ASN A 160 -1.10 -12.66 15.66
C ASN A 160 0.24 -13.38 15.57
N MET A 161 1.09 -13.18 16.59
CA MET A 161 2.46 -13.67 16.65
C MET A 161 2.57 -15.20 16.78
N ASP A 162 1.50 -15.91 17.12
CA ASP A 162 1.49 -17.37 17.23
C ASP A 162 1.34 -18.05 15.87
N ILE A 163 0.92 -17.31 14.85
CA ILE A 163 0.76 -17.79 13.48
C ILE A 163 2.06 -17.57 12.72
N SER A 164 2.85 -18.62 12.57
CA SER A 164 4.26 -18.51 12.19
C SER A 164 4.58 -18.74 10.72
N THR A 165 3.60 -19.07 9.87
CA THR A 165 3.84 -19.33 8.44
C THR A 165 2.79 -18.65 7.57
N PRO A 166 3.12 -18.27 6.30
CA PRO A 166 2.14 -17.68 5.38
C PRO A 166 0.89 -18.56 5.20
N HIS A 167 1.05 -19.87 5.10
CA HIS A 167 -0.07 -20.80 5.00
C HIS A 167 -1.00 -20.75 6.22
N ARG A 168 -0.46 -20.75 7.45
CA ARG A 168 -1.28 -20.60 8.67
C ARG A 168 -1.91 -19.22 8.79
N GLN A 169 -1.24 -18.19 8.33
CA GLN A 169 -1.79 -16.84 8.25
C GLN A 169 -2.98 -16.81 7.28
N TRP A 170 -2.88 -17.51 6.15
CA TRP A 170 -4.00 -17.71 5.23
C TRP A 170 -5.18 -18.46 5.87
N GLU A 171 -4.92 -19.58 6.53
CA GLU A 171 -5.98 -20.34 7.22
C GLU A 171 -6.68 -19.51 8.30
N TYR A 172 -5.93 -18.71 9.06
CA TYR A 172 -6.47 -17.79 10.02
C TYR A 172 -7.36 -16.73 9.35
N LEU A 173 -6.86 -16.08 8.30
CA LEU A 173 -7.62 -15.08 7.54
C LEU A 173 -8.92 -15.69 7.01
N ARG A 174 -8.86 -16.87 6.42
CA ARG A 174 -10.03 -17.59 5.91
C ARG A 174 -11.07 -17.91 6.97
N THR A 175 -10.62 -18.22 8.17
CA THR A 175 -11.50 -18.59 9.29
C THR A 175 -12.13 -17.37 9.95
N VAL A 176 -11.38 -16.30 10.14
CA VAL A 176 -11.79 -15.13 10.90
C VAL A 176 -12.35 -14.03 10.01
N TYR A 177 -11.84 -13.89 8.79
CA TYR A 177 -12.20 -12.83 7.84
C TYR A 177 -12.47 -13.40 6.43
N PRO A 178 -13.51 -14.25 6.27
CA PRO A 178 -13.76 -14.98 5.02
C PRO A 178 -13.98 -14.06 3.81
N ASP A 179 -14.60 -12.89 4.00
CA ASP A 179 -14.87 -11.95 2.91
C ASP A 179 -13.57 -11.34 2.35
N VAL A 180 -12.56 -11.13 3.20
CA VAL A 180 -11.23 -10.67 2.76
C VAL A 180 -10.48 -11.83 2.10
N ALA A 181 -10.56 -13.01 2.66
CA ALA A 181 -9.90 -14.20 2.14
C ALA A 181 -10.35 -14.54 0.71
N GLN A 182 -11.64 -14.42 0.40
CA GLN A 182 -12.16 -14.65 -0.96
C GLN A 182 -11.53 -13.75 -2.03
N GLN A 183 -10.97 -12.60 -1.64
CA GLN A 183 -10.34 -11.67 -2.56
C GLN A 183 -8.86 -11.99 -2.82
N CYS A 184 -8.23 -12.86 -2.04
CA CYS A 184 -6.80 -13.16 -2.10
C CYS A 184 -6.49 -14.65 -1.94
N ASP A 185 -7.17 -15.52 -2.69
CA ASP A 185 -6.86 -16.95 -2.71
C ASP A 185 -5.39 -17.20 -3.10
N PRO A 186 -4.67 -18.13 -2.42
CA PRO A 186 -3.28 -18.42 -2.70
C PRO A 186 -3.03 -18.84 -4.15
N ILE A 187 -2.11 -18.17 -4.82
CA ILE A 187 -1.70 -18.46 -6.19
C ILE A 187 -0.43 -19.32 -6.13
N HIS A 188 -0.55 -20.62 -6.44
CA HIS A 188 0.56 -21.56 -6.44
C HIS A 188 1.25 -21.58 -7.82
N LEU A 189 2.52 -21.18 -7.85
CA LEU A 189 3.34 -21.14 -9.06
C LEU A 189 4.05 -22.48 -9.38
N LYS A 190 3.81 -23.55 -8.63
CA LYS A 190 4.56 -24.83 -8.74
C LYS A 190 4.51 -25.51 -10.11
N GLU A 191 3.56 -25.12 -10.95
CA GLU A 191 3.37 -25.70 -12.30
C GLU A 191 3.77 -24.74 -13.43
N VAL A 192 4.29 -23.55 -13.10
CA VAL A 192 4.63 -22.54 -14.08
C VAL A 192 6.08 -22.68 -14.47
N THR A 193 6.33 -23.20 -15.69
CA THR A 193 7.68 -23.40 -16.25
C THR A 193 8.20 -22.20 -17.03
N GLU A 194 7.37 -21.19 -17.27
CA GLU A 194 7.70 -19.99 -18.03
C GLU A 194 7.51 -18.71 -17.18
N PRO A 195 8.16 -17.60 -17.52
CA PRO A 195 7.93 -16.32 -16.88
C PRO A 195 6.44 -15.95 -16.92
N PHE A 196 5.82 -15.80 -15.78
CA PHE A 196 4.40 -15.49 -15.68
C PHE A 196 4.19 -14.00 -15.45
N ARG A 197 3.14 -13.44 -16.05
CA ARG A 197 2.75 -12.05 -15.88
C ARG A 197 1.33 -12.00 -15.30
N PHE A 198 1.19 -11.38 -14.17
CA PHE A 198 -0.11 -11.06 -13.57
C PHE A 198 -0.42 -9.61 -13.88
N SER A 199 -1.62 -9.34 -14.39
CA SER A 199 -2.06 -7.97 -14.66
C SER A 199 -3.24 -7.62 -13.76
N ALA A 200 -3.13 -6.49 -13.07
CA ALA A 200 -4.19 -5.96 -12.23
C ALA A 200 -4.71 -4.63 -12.81
N VAL A 201 -6.02 -4.41 -12.68
CA VAL A 201 -6.71 -3.24 -13.25
C VAL A 201 -6.72 -2.01 -12.34
N ASN A 202 -6.27 -2.15 -11.10
CA ASN A 202 -6.14 -1.06 -10.13
C ASN A 202 -5.15 -1.44 -9.02
N GLY A 203 -4.71 -0.47 -8.23
CA GLY A 203 -3.74 -0.66 -7.16
C GLY A 203 -4.20 -1.64 -6.08
N TRP A 204 -5.49 -1.69 -5.76
CA TRP A 204 -6.00 -2.65 -4.78
C TRP A 204 -5.89 -4.10 -5.27
N ASN A 205 -6.33 -4.39 -6.49
CA ASN A 205 -6.18 -5.73 -7.08
C ASN A 205 -4.70 -6.14 -7.21
N TYR A 206 -3.81 -5.19 -7.46
CA TYR A 206 -2.36 -5.43 -7.46
C TYR A 206 -1.88 -5.92 -6.08
N TYR A 207 -2.23 -5.24 -4.99
CA TYR A 207 -1.85 -5.67 -3.63
C TYR A 207 -2.49 -7.00 -3.23
N LEU A 208 -3.74 -7.26 -3.63
CA LEU A 208 -4.37 -8.55 -3.39
C LEU A 208 -3.66 -9.69 -4.14
N THR A 209 -3.17 -9.44 -5.37
CA THR A 209 -2.36 -10.41 -6.12
C THR A 209 -1.05 -10.72 -5.39
N ILE A 210 -0.34 -9.70 -4.89
CA ILE A 210 0.90 -9.92 -4.12
C ILE A 210 0.59 -10.69 -2.83
N LEU A 211 -0.51 -10.40 -2.15
CA LEU A 211 -0.93 -11.11 -0.94
C LEU A 211 -1.24 -12.58 -1.24
N SER A 212 -1.91 -12.88 -2.36
CA SER A 212 -2.19 -14.24 -2.81
C SER A 212 -0.91 -15.02 -3.10
N LEU A 213 0.08 -14.36 -3.71
CA LEU A 213 1.41 -14.94 -3.96
C LEU A 213 2.19 -15.14 -2.65
N TYR A 214 2.07 -14.21 -1.70
CA TYR A 214 2.67 -14.33 -0.38
C TYR A 214 2.16 -15.57 0.37
N PHE A 215 0.85 -15.80 0.39
CA PHE A 215 0.27 -16.96 1.07
C PHE A 215 0.66 -18.30 0.45
N ALA A 216 0.97 -18.30 -0.84
CA ALA A 216 1.44 -19.50 -1.54
C ALA A 216 2.92 -19.81 -1.28
N GLN A 217 3.69 -18.88 -0.71
CA GLN A 217 5.11 -19.06 -0.41
C GLN A 217 5.32 -19.64 0.99
N GLU A 218 6.27 -20.58 1.11
CA GLU A 218 6.63 -21.19 2.41
C GLU A 218 7.84 -20.52 3.08
N ALA A 219 8.62 -19.74 2.33
CA ALA A 219 9.97 -19.37 2.71
C ALA A 219 10.07 -18.11 3.56
N GLN A 220 9.28 -17.10 3.27
CA GLN A 220 9.37 -15.79 3.93
C GLN A 220 8.06 -15.46 4.62
N ARG A 221 8.14 -15.01 5.84
CA ARG A 221 6.98 -14.56 6.62
C ARG A 221 7.14 -13.11 7.02
N ILE A 222 6.03 -12.40 7.12
CA ILE A 222 5.97 -11.10 7.77
C ILE A 222 5.53 -11.32 9.22
N THR A 223 6.16 -10.60 10.15
CA THR A 223 5.80 -10.63 11.58
C THR A 223 6.02 -9.26 12.20
N ARG A 224 5.43 -9.02 13.37
CA ARG A 224 5.58 -7.76 14.11
C ARG A 224 6.67 -7.86 15.17
N CYS A 225 7.50 -6.85 15.29
CA CYS A 225 8.53 -6.76 16.34
C CYS A 225 7.89 -6.45 17.69
N VAL A 226 8.18 -7.25 18.71
CA VAL A 226 7.64 -7.05 20.08
C VAL A 226 8.11 -5.76 20.73
N HIS A 227 9.27 -5.23 20.29
CA HIS A 227 9.87 -4.03 20.92
C HIS A 227 9.43 -2.73 20.25
N CYS A 228 9.51 -2.63 18.91
CA CYS A 228 9.19 -1.39 18.20
C CYS A 228 7.82 -1.40 17.52
N TRP A 229 7.12 -2.54 17.55
CA TRP A 229 5.80 -2.75 16.95
C TRP A 229 5.76 -2.64 15.43
N GLU A 230 6.91 -2.47 14.77
CA GLU A 230 7.02 -2.43 13.32
C GLU A 230 7.07 -3.83 12.72
N TYR A 231 6.53 -3.98 11.51
CA TYR A 231 6.58 -5.23 10.77
C TYR A 231 7.98 -5.47 10.19
N PHE A 232 8.37 -6.74 10.06
CA PHE A 232 9.64 -7.12 9.46
C PHE A 232 9.59 -8.55 8.92
N ILE A 233 10.56 -8.88 8.07
CA ILE A 233 10.79 -10.24 7.56
C ILE A 233 11.94 -10.85 8.36
N PRO A 234 11.70 -11.92 9.15
CA PRO A 234 12.77 -12.59 9.87
C PRO A 234 13.81 -13.20 8.91
N PRO A 235 15.11 -13.07 9.20
CA PRO A 235 16.15 -13.62 8.33
C PRO A 235 16.21 -15.16 8.33
N THR A 236 15.51 -15.79 9.25
CA THR A 236 15.47 -17.26 9.40
C THR A 236 14.04 -17.75 9.62
N ARG A 237 13.80 -19.05 9.34
CA ARG A 237 12.50 -19.72 9.60
C ARG A 237 12.20 -19.89 11.10
N LYS A 238 13.19 -19.70 11.98
CA LYS A 238 12.98 -19.80 13.44
C LYS A 238 12.12 -18.63 13.93
N ARG A 239 11.37 -18.86 15.01
CA ARG A 239 10.57 -17.81 15.66
C ARG A 239 11.51 -16.66 16.09
N THR A 240 11.32 -15.50 15.51
CA THR A 240 12.09 -14.29 15.81
C THR A 240 11.10 -13.23 16.29
N LEU A 241 11.31 -12.73 17.51
CA LEU A 241 10.41 -11.77 18.16
C LEU A 241 10.83 -10.32 17.92
N TYR A 242 12.06 -10.09 17.49
CA TYR A 242 12.67 -8.77 17.38
C TYR A 242 13.30 -8.56 16.01
N CYS A 243 13.12 -7.39 15.44
CA CYS A 243 13.83 -6.97 14.23
C CYS A 243 15.25 -6.48 14.54
N ASP A 244 16.03 -6.21 13.49
CA ASP A 244 17.39 -5.68 13.58
C ASP A 244 17.46 -4.15 13.51
N ARG A 245 16.31 -3.43 13.50
CA ARG A 245 16.27 -1.96 13.50
C ARG A 245 16.99 -1.41 14.73
N ARG A 246 17.68 -0.29 14.53
CA ARG A 246 18.47 0.36 15.59
C ARG A 246 17.75 1.60 16.11
N TYR A 247 17.69 1.72 17.43
CA TYR A 247 17.23 2.89 18.16
C TYR A 247 18.30 3.27 19.20
N ASP A 248 18.73 4.52 19.21
CA ASP A 248 19.79 5.02 20.12
C ASP A 248 21.04 4.10 20.18
N GLY A 249 21.51 3.67 19.01
CA GLY A 249 22.70 2.85 18.87
C GLY A 249 22.56 1.36 19.19
N GLN A 250 21.38 0.90 19.66
CA GLN A 250 21.11 -0.52 19.96
C GLN A 250 20.03 -1.11 19.04
N THR A 251 20.19 -2.40 18.69
CA THR A 251 19.16 -3.12 17.93
C THR A 251 17.97 -3.48 18.80
N CYS A 252 16.77 -3.58 18.21
CA CYS A 252 15.57 -4.09 18.89
C CYS A 252 15.82 -5.46 19.53
N LYS A 253 16.57 -6.33 18.86
CA LYS A 253 16.96 -7.65 19.37
C LYS A 253 17.74 -7.55 20.68
N ARG A 254 18.72 -6.64 20.79
CA ARG A 254 19.51 -6.45 22.00
C ARG A 254 18.68 -5.84 23.13
N ARG A 255 17.87 -4.81 22.83
CA ARG A 255 16.96 -4.19 23.81
C ARG A 255 15.91 -5.17 24.33
N GLY A 256 15.22 -5.88 23.43
CA GLY A 256 14.22 -6.86 23.81
C GLY A 256 14.79 -8.01 24.66
N ALA A 257 15.97 -8.51 24.31
CA ALA A 257 16.63 -9.54 25.11
C ALA A 257 16.98 -9.05 26.54
N ASN A 258 17.39 -7.78 26.66
CA ASN A 258 17.67 -7.18 27.97
C ASN A 258 16.39 -6.98 28.80
N LEU A 259 15.29 -6.53 28.19
CA LEU A 259 14.01 -6.38 28.86
C LEU A 259 13.49 -7.74 29.36
N MET A 260 13.50 -8.76 28.53
CA MET A 260 13.07 -10.12 28.91
C MET A 260 13.93 -10.71 30.04
N ARG A 261 15.24 -10.37 30.06
CA ARG A 261 16.12 -10.77 31.17
C ARG A 261 15.74 -10.03 32.46
N HIS A 262 15.48 -8.73 32.38
CA HIS A 262 15.08 -7.92 33.53
C HIS A 262 13.76 -8.39 34.13
N GLU A 263 12.75 -8.63 33.31
CA GLU A 263 11.45 -9.17 33.74
C GLU A 263 11.59 -10.55 34.40
N ARG A 264 12.44 -11.42 33.84
CA ARG A 264 12.73 -12.72 34.45
C ARG A 264 13.44 -12.60 35.79
N ASP A 265 14.43 -11.70 35.87
CA ASP A 265 15.18 -11.44 37.11
C ASP A 265 14.27 -10.83 38.19
N GLU A 266 13.27 -10.03 37.82
CA GLU A 266 12.26 -9.46 38.74
C GLU A 266 11.25 -10.51 39.20
N GLN A 267 10.91 -11.49 38.36
CA GLN A 267 9.99 -12.58 38.72
C GLN A 267 10.67 -13.69 39.54
N ASP A 268 11.99 -13.73 39.58
CA ASP A 268 12.76 -14.73 40.33
C ASP A 268 12.90 -14.27 41.79
N GLU A 269 12.04 -14.78 42.68
CA GLU A 269 12.07 -14.50 44.13
C GLU A 269 13.41 -14.74 44.77
N ALA A 270 14.20 -15.71 44.29
CA ALA A 270 15.49 -16.04 44.80
C ALA A 270 16.52 -14.91 44.51
N LEU A 271 16.45 -14.33 43.29
CA LEU A 271 17.28 -13.17 42.93
C LEU A 271 16.83 -11.90 43.64
N PHE A 272 15.54 -11.74 43.93
CA PHE A 272 15.03 -10.61 44.72
C PHE A 272 15.56 -10.63 46.15
N ILE A 273 15.53 -11.81 46.81
CA ILE A 273 16.07 -12.00 48.19
C ILE A 273 17.60 -11.77 48.24
N TYR A 274 18.34 -12.15 47.18
CA TYR A 274 19.79 -12.00 47.14
C TYR A 274 20.26 -10.53 46.98
N ARG A 275 19.40 -9.67 46.41
CA ARG A 275 19.71 -8.24 46.20
C ARG A 275 19.32 -7.32 47.36
N GLN A 276 18.59 -7.82 48.37
CA GLN A 276 18.34 -7.16 49.65
C GLN A 276 19.42 -7.47 50.70
#